data_7b60a34df187cd62718641e45a9cce84
#
_entry.id   7b60a34df187cd62718641e45a9cce84
#
_cell.length_a   1.000
_cell.length_b   1.000
_cell.length_c   1.000
_cell.angle_alpha   90.00
_cell.angle_beta   90.00
_cell.angle_gamma   90.00
#
_symmetry.space_group_name_H-M   'P 1'
#
loop_
_entity.id
_entity.type
_entity.pdbx_description
1 polymer ?
#
loop_
_entity_poly.entity_id
_entity_poly.type
_entity_poly.pdbx_seq_one_letter_code
_entity_poly.pdbx_strand_id
1 'polypeptide(L)'
;REMNRGLKTLHPTAMLSAEDSTSFEGVTKPADQGGLGFDYKWDMGWMNDTLDYFRTAPEYRSRDYHKLTFSMMYYYNDVFLLPLSHDEVVHGKATIAQKMHGEYEEKFPQARAFYMYMYAHPGKKLNFMGNEIGQLREWDEKREQDWDILKYPIHDAFHHFMQICMK
;
A
#
# COMPACT_ATOMS: atom_id res chain seq x y z
N ARG A 1 -6.50 -8.55 -22.36
CA ARG A 1 -7.95 -8.44 -22.56
C ARG A 1 -8.60 -9.82 -22.77
N GLU A 2 -8.21 -10.55 -23.80
CA GLU A 2 -8.77 -11.88 -24.09
C GLU A 2 -8.51 -12.90 -22.98
N MET A 3 -7.30 -12.89 -22.41
CA MET A 3 -6.96 -13.73 -21.26
C MET A 3 -7.89 -13.45 -20.07
N ASN A 4 -8.13 -12.18 -19.73
CA ASN A 4 -8.99 -11.80 -18.60
C ASN A 4 -10.44 -12.24 -18.84
N ARG A 5 -10.94 -12.10 -20.08
CA ARG A 5 -12.25 -12.60 -20.47
C ARG A 5 -12.36 -14.11 -20.28
N GLY A 6 -11.37 -14.87 -20.77
CA GLY A 6 -11.32 -16.33 -20.61
C GLY A 6 -11.26 -16.75 -19.15
N LEU A 7 -10.41 -16.11 -18.34
CA LEU A 7 -10.32 -16.36 -16.89
C LEU A 7 -11.64 -16.10 -16.17
N LYS A 8 -12.31 -14.99 -16.46
CA LYS A 8 -13.61 -14.66 -15.85
C LYS A 8 -14.73 -15.61 -16.29
N THR A 9 -14.65 -16.17 -17.50
CA THR A 9 -15.60 -17.19 -17.96
C THR A 9 -15.39 -18.51 -17.20
N LEU A 10 -14.15 -18.93 -16.99
CA LEU A 10 -13.82 -20.18 -16.30
C LEU A 10 -13.92 -20.04 -14.77
N HIS A 11 -13.57 -18.87 -14.24
CA HIS A 11 -13.51 -18.57 -12.82
C HIS A 11 -14.20 -17.23 -12.54
N PRO A 12 -15.54 -17.16 -12.52
CA PRO A 12 -16.29 -15.90 -12.41
C PRO A 12 -16.01 -15.12 -11.10
N THR A 13 -15.60 -15.81 -10.04
CA THR A 13 -15.29 -15.24 -8.73
C THR A 13 -13.83 -14.82 -8.59
N ALA A 14 -12.97 -15.10 -9.57
CA ALA A 14 -11.58 -14.72 -9.51
C ALA A 14 -11.44 -13.19 -9.57
N MET A 15 -10.64 -12.64 -8.67
CA MET A 15 -10.28 -11.23 -8.63
C MET A 15 -8.96 -11.03 -9.40
N LEU A 16 -8.98 -10.18 -10.40
CA LEU A 16 -7.82 -9.87 -11.25
C LEU A 16 -7.32 -8.48 -10.93
N SER A 17 -6.08 -8.38 -10.50
CA SER A 17 -5.42 -7.10 -10.22
C SER A 17 -4.25 -6.87 -11.16
N ALA A 18 -4.13 -5.66 -11.69
CA ALA A 18 -3.03 -5.25 -12.55
C ALA A 18 -1.98 -4.49 -11.74
N GLU A 19 -0.74 -4.95 -11.78
CA GLU A 19 0.42 -4.15 -11.41
C GLU A 19 0.90 -3.42 -12.67
N ASP A 20 0.48 -2.16 -12.79
CA ASP A 20 0.78 -1.33 -13.96
C ASP A 20 0.95 0.13 -13.53
N SER A 21 2.12 0.69 -13.82
CA SER A 21 2.48 2.08 -13.51
C SER A 21 2.31 3.04 -14.69
N THR A 22 1.78 2.54 -15.83
CA THR A 22 1.60 3.36 -17.02
C THR A 22 0.35 4.23 -16.94
N SER A 23 0.28 5.25 -17.80
CA SER A 23 -0.89 6.08 -18.00
C SER A 23 -1.95 5.45 -18.93
N PHE A 24 -1.86 4.14 -19.21
CA PHE A 24 -2.85 3.45 -20.04
C PHE A 24 -4.23 3.53 -19.38
N GLU A 25 -5.19 4.06 -20.12
CA GLU A 25 -6.56 4.26 -19.65
C GLU A 25 -7.40 2.97 -19.83
N GLY A 26 -8.29 2.73 -18.84
CA GLY A 26 -9.26 1.65 -18.94
C GLY A 26 -8.70 0.27 -18.61
N VAL A 27 -7.67 0.18 -17.76
CA VAL A 27 -7.17 -1.10 -17.22
C VAL A 27 -8.29 -1.86 -16.53
N THR A 28 -9.10 -1.18 -15.72
CA THR A 28 -10.22 -1.76 -14.98
C THR A 28 -11.57 -1.62 -15.70
N LYS A 29 -11.61 -0.93 -16.84
CA LYS A 29 -12.82 -0.85 -17.65
C LYS A 29 -13.19 -2.25 -18.19
N PRO A 30 -14.49 -2.62 -18.22
CA PRO A 30 -14.94 -3.90 -18.76
C PRO A 30 -14.43 -4.19 -20.17
N ALA A 31 -14.12 -5.45 -20.45
CA ALA A 31 -13.55 -5.87 -21.73
C ALA A 31 -14.50 -5.66 -22.92
N ASP A 32 -15.80 -5.75 -22.71
CA ASP A 32 -16.86 -5.48 -23.69
C ASP A 32 -17.03 -3.99 -23.99
N GLN A 33 -16.56 -3.12 -23.09
CA GLN A 33 -16.55 -1.68 -23.24
C GLN A 33 -15.18 -1.12 -23.72
N GLY A 34 -14.30 -2.00 -24.18
CA GLY A 34 -13.00 -1.59 -24.72
C GLY A 34 -11.84 -1.61 -23.73
N GLY A 35 -12.08 -1.89 -22.45
CA GLY A 35 -11.06 -1.98 -21.42
C GLY A 35 -10.29 -3.31 -21.38
N LEU A 36 -9.39 -3.45 -20.40
CA LEU A 36 -8.62 -4.70 -20.21
C LEU A 36 -9.36 -5.72 -19.34
N GLY A 37 -10.34 -5.31 -18.52
CA GLY A 37 -11.17 -6.19 -17.72
C GLY A 37 -10.48 -6.69 -16.44
N PHE A 38 -9.56 -5.92 -15.85
CA PHE A 38 -9.11 -6.14 -14.49
C PHE A 38 -10.13 -5.61 -13.49
N ASP A 39 -10.16 -6.18 -12.29
CA ASP A 39 -11.00 -5.68 -11.21
C ASP A 39 -10.35 -4.49 -10.50
N TYR A 40 -9.02 -4.52 -10.40
CA TYR A 40 -8.23 -3.47 -9.75
C TYR A 40 -6.95 -3.17 -10.53
N LYS A 41 -6.50 -1.93 -10.40
CA LYS A 41 -5.16 -1.46 -10.80
C LYS A 41 -4.43 -1.00 -9.54
N TRP A 42 -3.18 -1.44 -9.36
CA TRP A 42 -2.34 -0.95 -8.27
C TRP A 42 -1.99 0.52 -8.49
N ASP A 43 -2.22 1.35 -7.47
CA ASP A 43 -1.84 2.76 -7.49
C ASP A 43 -0.37 2.92 -7.05
N MET A 44 0.53 2.61 -7.98
CA MET A 44 1.97 2.72 -7.76
C MET A 44 2.39 4.18 -7.55
N GLY A 45 1.68 5.15 -8.17
CA GLY A 45 1.89 6.58 -7.98
C GLY A 45 1.61 6.98 -6.53
N TRP A 46 0.45 6.65 -6.01
CA TRP A 46 0.10 6.89 -4.61
C TRP A 46 1.13 6.27 -3.65
N MET A 47 1.53 5.03 -3.90
CA MET A 47 2.48 4.31 -3.04
C MET A 47 3.82 5.02 -2.99
N ASN A 48 4.41 5.33 -4.15
CA ASN A 48 5.70 6.01 -4.22
C ASN A 48 5.67 7.40 -3.59
N ASP A 49 4.69 8.22 -3.95
CA ASP A 49 4.55 9.60 -3.49
C ASP A 49 4.32 9.65 -1.98
N THR A 50 3.45 8.79 -1.46
CA THR A 50 3.14 8.76 -0.03
C THR A 50 4.34 8.30 0.81
N LEU A 51 5.03 7.24 0.38
CA LEU A 51 6.22 6.76 1.08
C LEU A 51 7.34 7.81 1.06
N ASP A 52 7.53 8.50 -0.07
CA ASP A 52 8.53 9.56 -0.17
C ASP A 52 8.19 10.76 0.71
N TYR A 53 6.92 11.15 0.78
CA TYR A 53 6.46 12.19 1.70
C TYR A 53 6.79 11.86 3.17
N PHE A 54 6.52 10.63 3.61
CA PHE A 54 6.77 10.23 5.00
C PHE A 54 8.25 9.96 5.33
N ARG A 55 9.10 9.73 4.34
CA ARG A 55 10.56 9.72 4.50
C ARG A 55 11.13 11.10 4.72
N THR A 56 10.49 12.13 4.16
CA THR A 56 10.93 13.52 4.30
C THR A 56 10.80 13.97 5.74
N ALA A 57 11.80 14.72 6.23
CA ALA A 57 11.75 15.31 7.57
C ALA A 57 10.53 16.25 7.70
N PRO A 58 9.80 16.22 8.84
CA PRO A 58 8.54 16.95 9.03
C PRO A 58 8.59 18.44 8.68
N GLU A 59 9.71 19.11 8.98
CA GLU A 59 9.91 20.53 8.69
C GLU A 59 9.94 20.87 7.19
N TYR A 60 10.19 19.89 6.33
CA TYR A 60 10.21 20.07 4.87
C TYR A 60 8.94 19.60 4.16
N ARG A 61 8.06 18.87 4.85
CA ARG A 61 6.87 18.26 4.25
C ARG A 61 5.87 19.25 3.66
N SER A 62 5.85 20.47 4.17
CA SER A 62 5.00 21.53 3.63
C SER A 62 5.29 21.86 2.16
N ARG A 63 6.50 21.58 1.68
CA ARG A 63 6.91 21.77 0.27
C ARG A 63 6.39 20.65 -0.62
N ASP A 64 6.18 19.47 -0.04
CA ASP A 64 5.88 18.22 -0.74
C ASP A 64 4.43 17.74 -0.54
N TYR A 65 3.55 18.61 0.01
CA TYR A 65 2.16 18.23 0.29
C TYR A 65 1.40 17.70 -0.94
N HIS A 66 1.81 18.13 -2.14
CA HIS A 66 1.23 17.67 -3.40
C HIS A 66 1.38 16.15 -3.60
N LYS A 67 2.39 15.51 -3.00
CA LYS A 67 2.56 14.06 -3.02
C LYS A 67 1.40 13.32 -2.35
N LEU A 68 0.75 13.93 -1.38
CA LEU A 68 -0.45 13.35 -0.75
C LEU A 68 -1.73 13.59 -1.58
N THR A 69 -1.77 14.61 -2.42
CA THR A 69 -2.98 15.02 -3.11
C THR A 69 -2.99 14.66 -4.60
N PHE A 70 -1.84 14.37 -5.19
CA PHE A 70 -1.71 14.14 -6.63
C PHE A 70 -2.52 12.95 -7.13
N SER A 71 -2.60 11.86 -6.37
CA SER A 71 -3.40 10.68 -6.73
C SER A 71 -4.88 10.99 -6.90
N MET A 72 -5.40 12.03 -6.23
CA MET A 72 -6.79 12.47 -6.39
C MET A 72 -7.09 13.04 -7.79
N MET A 73 -6.06 13.45 -8.55
CA MET A 73 -6.21 13.97 -9.91
C MET A 73 -6.65 12.89 -10.91
N TYR A 74 -6.25 11.64 -10.67
CA TYR A 74 -6.55 10.52 -11.56
C TYR A 74 -7.40 9.42 -10.91
N TYR A 75 -7.87 9.64 -9.70
CA TYR A 75 -8.60 8.65 -8.89
C TYR A 75 -9.79 7.99 -9.62
N TYR A 76 -10.46 8.72 -10.51
CA TYR A 76 -11.62 8.21 -11.25
C TYR A 76 -11.27 7.47 -12.55
N ASN A 77 -10.00 7.41 -12.94
CA ASN A 77 -9.59 6.80 -14.21
C ASN A 77 -9.69 5.27 -14.20
N ASP A 78 -9.46 4.65 -13.04
CA ASP A 78 -9.49 3.20 -12.82
C ASP A 78 -10.04 2.87 -11.42
N VAL A 79 -10.30 1.60 -11.15
CA VAL A 79 -10.61 1.12 -9.80
C VAL A 79 -9.30 0.76 -9.11
N PHE A 80 -8.83 1.66 -8.26
CA PHE A 80 -7.51 1.54 -7.66
C PHE A 80 -7.47 0.67 -6.40
N LEU A 81 -6.32 -0.01 -6.26
CA LEU A 81 -5.88 -0.68 -5.05
C LEU A 81 -4.59 -0.01 -4.59
N LEU A 82 -4.55 0.46 -3.34
CA LEU A 82 -3.38 1.09 -2.73
C LEU A 82 -2.40 -0.01 -2.26
N PRO A 83 -1.26 -0.22 -2.94
CA PRO A 83 -0.38 -1.34 -2.65
C PRO A 83 0.68 -0.99 -1.61
N LEU A 84 0.73 -1.76 -0.53
CA LEU A 84 1.92 -1.96 0.29
C LEU A 84 2.21 -3.46 0.23
N SER A 85 2.82 -3.90 -0.88
CA SER A 85 3.06 -5.30 -1.17
C SER A 85 4.37 -5.81 -0.56
N HIS A 86 4.71 -7.06 -0.83
CA HIS A 86 6.01 -7.61 -0.46
C HIS A 86 7.17 -6.83 -1.07
N ASP A 87 6.98 -6.28 -2.26
CA ASP A 87 8.03 -5.60 -3.02
C ASP A 87 8.53 -4.31 -2.33
N GLU A 88 7.70 -3.68 -1.49
CA GLU A 88 8.09 -2.52 -0.71
C GLU A 88 8.93 -2.87 0.53
N VAL A 89 9.00 -4.15 0.92
CA VAL A 89 9.62 -4.58 2.19
C VAL A 89 10.70 -5.66 2.02
N VAL A 90 11.33 -5.71 0.85
CA VAL A 90 12.39 -6.67 0.49
C VAL A 90 13.57 -5.99 -0.19
N HIS A 91 14.65 -6.72 -0.38
CA HIS A 91 15.81 -6.35 -1.21
C HIS A 91 16.51 -5.05 -0.79
N GLY A 92 16.65 -4.81 0.51
CA GLY A 92 17.31 -3.61 1.05
C GLY A 92 16.47 -2.34 0.98
N LYS A 93 15.15 -2.47 0.73
CA LYS A 93 14.22 -1.33 0.68
C LYS A 93 13.76 -0.86 2.04
N ALA A 94 14.07 -1.58 3.12
CA ALA A 94 13.57 -1.41 4.49
C ALA A 94 12.06 -1.68 4.62
N THR A 95 11.57 -1.91 5.85
CA THR A 95 10.14 -2.11 6.13
C THR A 95 9.36 -0.80 6.09
N ILE A 96 8.03 -0.87 6.05
CA ILE A 96 7.19 0.35 6.04
C ILE A 96 7.47 1.21 7.28
N ALA A 97 7.55 0.60 8.47
CA ALA A 97 7.88 1.34 9.70
C ALA A 97 9.28 1.98 9.62
N GLN A 98 10.27 1.28 9.09
CA GLN A 98 11.63 1.80 8.95
C GLN A 98 11.74 2.95 7.95
N LYS A 99 10.88 2.99 6.93
CA LYS A 99 10.84 4.08 5.94
C LYS A 99 10.38 5.42 6.53
N MET A 100 9.68 5.41 7.66
CA MET A 100 9.26 6.62 8.33
C MET A 100 10.49 7.41 8.81
N HIS A 101 10.40 8.74 8.75
CA HIS A 101 11.47 9.62 9.20
C HIS A 101 11.72 9.50 10.70
N GLY A 102 12.98 9.75 11.13
CA GLY A 102 13.36 9.82 12.55
C GLY A 102 13.90 8.53 13.13
N GLU A 103 14.17 8.58 14.44
CA GLU A 103 14.64 7.43 15.22
C GLU A 103 13.51 6.46 15.55
N TYR A 104 13.85 5.33 16.17
CA TYR A 104 12.93 4.21 16.41
C TYR A 104 11.58 4.64 17.00
N GLU A 105 11.58 5.41 18.07
CA GLU A 105 10.35 5.83 18.75
C GLU A 105 9.53 6.83 17.91
N GLU A 106 10.19 7.66 17.11
CA GLU A 106 9.56 8.68 16.28
C GLU A 106 8.88 8.09 15.04
N LYS A 107 9.29 6.90 14.61
CA LYS A 107 8.72 6.22 13.43
C LYS A 107 7.26 5.80 13.62
N PHE A 108 6.90 5.32 14.81
CA PHE A 108 5.56 4.77 15.07
C PHE A 108 4.43 5.82 15.04
N PRO A 109 4.57 7.02 15.60
CA PRO A 109 3.58 8.08 15.39
C PRO A 109 3.38 8.42 13.91
N GLN A 110 4.46 8.43 13.13
CA GLN A 110 4.40 8.70 11.69
C GLN A 110 3.79 7.53 10.92
N ALA A 111 4.10 6.29 11.28
CA ALA A 111 3.47 5.11 10.71
C ALA A 111 1.95 5.11 10.97
N ARG A 112 1.51 5.49 12.18
CA ARG A 112 0.07 5.67 12.46
C ARG A 112 -0.57 6.73 11.56
N ALA A 113 0.08 7.89 11.39
CA ALA A 113 -0.42 8.94 10.51
C ALA A 113 -0.49 8.46 9.04
N PHE A 114 0.54 7.75 8.58
CA PHE A 114 0.58 7.13 7.25
C PHE A 114 -0.58 6.14 7.02
N TYR A 115 -0.82 5.22 7.96
CA TYR A 115 -1.91 4.26 7.83
C TYR A 115 -3.29 4.91 7.97
N MET A 116 -3.48 5.91 8.84
CA MET A 116 -4.72 6.69 8.87
C MET A 116 -4.99 7.35 7.53
N TYR A 117 -3.98 7.95 6.91
CA TYR A 117 -4.09 8.52 5.58
C TYR A 117 -4.45 7.46 4.54
N MET A 118 -3.75 6.31 4.54
CA MET A 118 -4.04 5.19 3.65
C MET A 118 -5.49 4.71 3.77
N TYR A 119 -5.98 4.51 4.99
CA TYR A 119 -7.35 4.01 5.22
C TYR A 119 -8.40 5.05 4.86
N ALA A 120 -8.13 6.34 5.04
CA ALA A 120 -9.03 7.43 4.65
C ALA A 120 -9.01 7.71 3.13
N HIS A 121 -7.91 7.40 2.44
CA HIS A 121 -7.77 7.62 1.00
C HIS A 121 -8.68 6.67 0.22
N PRO A 122 -9.31 7.12 -0.89
CA PRO A 122 -10.10 6.24 -1.76
C PRO A 122 -9.28 5.07 -2.31
N GLY A 123 -9.95 3.94 -2.59
CA GLY A 123 -9.35 2.73 -3.15
C GLY A 123 -9.33 1.56 -2.16
N LYS A 124 -9.13 0.36 -2.69
CA LYS A 124 -8.91 -0.85 -1.89
C LYS A 124 -7.52 -0.81 -1.24
N LYS A 125 -7.37 -1.50 -0.11
CA LYS A 125 -6.11 -1.52 0.65
C LYS A 125 -5.45 -2.88 0.51
N LEU A 126 -4.17 -2.88 0.16
CA LEU A 126 -3.29 -4.04 0.23
C LEU A 126 -2.21 -3.74 1.26
N ASN A 127 -2.21 -4.45 2.35
CA ASN A 127 -1.18 -4.35 3.39
C ASN A 127 -0.54 -5.72 3.58
N PHE A 128 0.75 -5.82 3.26
CA PHE A 128 1.47 -7.08 3.31
C PHE A 128 1.78 -7.49 4.76
N MET A 129 1.87 -8.79 5.00
CA MET A 129 2.12 -9.37 6.31
C MET A 129 3.38 -8.82 6.99
N GLY A 130 3.31 -8.59 8.30
CA GLY A 130 4.37 -7.99 9.11
C GLY A 130 4.29 -6.46 9.22
N ASN A 131 3.65 -5.79 8.27
CA ASN A 131 3.45 -4.35 8.34
C ASN A 131 2.56 -3.96 9.53
N GLU A 132 1.55 -4.78 9.86
CA GLU A 132 0.59 -4.55 10.93
C GLU A 132 1.20 -4.64 12.35
N ILE A 133 2.35 -5.29 12.49
CA ILE A 133 3.09 -5.35 13.76
C ILE A 133 4.29 -4.39 13.79
N GLY A 134 4.49 -3.62 12.72
CA GLY A 134 5.64 -2.73 12.57
C GLY A 134 6.96 -3.48 12.50
N GLN A 135 6.98 -4.64 11.83
CA GLN A 135 8.18 -5.47 11.70
C GLN A 135 9.37 -4.65 11.19
N LEU A 136 10.54 -4.87 11.79
CA LEU A 136 11.77 -4.15 11.44
C LEU A 136 12.66 -4.95 10.49
N ARG A 137 12.54 -6.27 10.47
CA ARG A 137 13.23 -7.11 9.50
C ARG A 137 12.42 -7.14 8.20
N GLU A 138 13.10 -7.01 7.08
CA GLU A 138 12.49 -7.22 5.77
C GLU A 138 11.88 -8.63 5.66
N TRP A 139 10.86 -8.76 4.82
CA TRP A 139 10.21 -10.04 4.60
C TRP A 139 11.18 -11.05 3.97
N ASP A 140 11.10 -12.29 4.44
CA ASP A 140 11.89 -13.42 3.97
C ASP A 140 10.97 -14.65 3.94
N GLU A 141 10.78 -15.24 2.76
CA GLU A 141 9.88 -16.37 2.55
C GLU A 141 10.31 -17.66 3.30
N LYS A 142 11.54 -17.70 3.81
CA LYS A 142 12.10 -18.83 4.56
C LYS A 142 11.97 -18.67 6.07
N ARG A 143 11.43 -17.56 6.54
CA ARG A 143 11.37 -17.23 7.95
C ARG A 143 9.97 -16.82 8.37
N GLU A 144 9.59 -17.24 9.56
CA GLU A 144 8.36 -16.75 10.21
C GLU A 144 8.44 -15.25 10.49
N GLN A 145 7.26 -14.61 10.57
CA GLN A 145 7.15 -13.20 11.00
C GLN A 145 7.66 -13.06 12.44
N ASP A 146 8.21 -11.89 12.74
CA ASP A 146 8.82 -11.62 14.05
C ASP A 146 7.75 -11.32 15.12
N TRP A 147 6.81 -12.25 15.36
CA TRP A 147 5.70 -12.08 16.31
C TRP A 147 6.16 -11.74 17.74
N ASP A 148 7.37 -12.14 18.10
CA ASP A 148 7.97 -11.89 19.40
C ASP A 148 8.22 -10.40 19.68
N ILE A 149 8.22 -9.54 18.64
CA ILE A 149 8.35 -8.08 18.81
C ILE A 149 7.14 -7.47 19.53
N LEU A 150 5.99 -8.13 19.54
CA LEU A 150 4.80 -7.67 20.27
C LEU A 150 4.99 -7.62 21.80
N LYS A 151 6.06 -8.24 22.34
CA LYS A 151 6.48 -8.04 23.74
C LYS A 151 6.92 -6.60 24.05
N TYR A 152 7.28 -5.83 23.05
CA TYR A 152 7.66 -4.43 23.21
C TYR A 152 6.43 -3.52 23.12
N PRO A 153 6.19 -2.66 24.12
CA PRO A 153 4.95 -1.86 24.20
C PRO A 153 4.64 -1.01 22.96
N ILE A 154 5.68 -0.53 22.27
CA ILE A 154 5.49 0.32 21.09
C ILE A 154 4.92 -0.48 19.90
N HIS A 155 5.37 -1.73 19.72
CA HIS A 155 4.85 -2.63 18.68
C HIS A 155 3.45 -3.14 19.03
N ASP A 156 3.21 -3.50 20.27
CA ASP A 156 1.90 -3.94 20.75
C ASP A 156 0.86 -2.83 20.58
N ALA A 157 1.18 -1.61 21.00
CA ALA A 157 0.31 -0.45 20.82
C ALA A 157 0.07 -0.12 19.33
N PHE A 158 1.08 -0.30 18.47
CA PHE A 158 0.93 -0.12 17.03
C PHE A 158 0.04 -1.19 16.42
N HIS A 159 0.24 -2.45 16.79
CA HIS A 159 -0.61 -3.57 16.34
C HIS A 159 -2.07 -3.37 16.76
N HIS A 160 -2.31 -2.96 18.00
CA HIS A 160 -3.66 -2.64 18.46
C HIS A 160 -4.31 -1.51 17.66
N PHE A 161 -3.55 -0.44 17.37
CA PHE A 161 -4.00 0.62 16.46
C PHE A 161 -4.38 0.08 15.08
N MET A 162 -3.55 -0.78 14.47
CA MET A 162 -3.85 -1.38 13.17
C MET A 162 -5.12 -2.23 13.19
N GLN A 163 -5.33 -3.01 14.25
CA GLN A 163 -6.57 -3.78 14.43
C GLN A 163 -7.83 -2.89 14.50
N ILE A 164 -7.72 -1.69 15.09
CA ILE A 164 -8.83 -0.72 15.13
C ILE A 164 -9.09 -0.15 13.73
N CYS A 165 -8.04 0.21 12.99
CA CYS A 165 -8.17 0.76 11.65
C CYS A 165 -8.76 -0.22 10.62
N MET A 166 -8.62 -1.52 10.85
CA MET A 166 -9.11 -2.58 9.95
C MET A 166 -10.56 -3.01 10.23
N LYS A 167 -11.19 -2.51 11.28
CA LYS A 167 -12.61 -2.76 11.62
C LYS A 167 -13.53 -1.79 10.92
#